data_3d4adf9ec75fc31b28d98c3d3e47e19c
#
_entry.id   3d4adf9ec75fc31b28d98c3d3e47e19c
#
_cell.length_a   1.000
_cell.length_b   1.000
_cell.length_c   1.000
_cell.angle_alpha   90.00
_cell.angle_beta   90.00
_cell.angle_gamma   90.00
#
_symmetry.space_group_name_H-M   'P 1'
#
loop_
_entity.id
_entity.type
_entity.pdbx_description
1 polymer ?
#
loop_
_entity_poly.entity_id
_entity_poly.type
_entity_poly.pdbx_seq_one_letter_code
_entity_poly.pdbx_strand_id
1 'polypeptide(L)'
;MWKLIQILTIAVLVNGSYYSFNFAFWVSGPNTKMILALFGLLWFLYDSWRGGRGISIPHVLLGGAIFSILYSLVNLVAVEVNNTDDYSYANYITTFLVWAFSVYPAIRCIRIVHGEVTIPRIAYYLVGVTVFQCITGLLNDNFPAMQSFTDSIVFTAGEFYESIDRIRCFSVALDPAGVRFSLVLLLISAVVCTDTEVQKNRWIVFLLLISYILISVIGNMVARTTSTGMAMGLVLLLFRSNTIGFRIRKEMVQTMATFSLLLVVFSAAGVILYNTSEYFRGELSFAFEGFFNYFNKGEFTTGSTEVLQTMWRWPEDNKTWIIGSGWYGGFIYGTDIGYCRLILYSGLIGFVTFASSFVYYAYYFARKYPRYLWLFLFYLAMTFIVWLKVSTDILMIYVFFFWFTAEESDHINGIFPEATPELCE
;
A
#
# COMPACT_ATOMS: atom_id res chain seq x y z
N MET A 1 -5.86 -9.33 28.94
CA MET A 1 -4.41 -9.41 28.65
C MET A 1 -4.10 -10.34 27.46
N TRP A 2 -4.54 -11.59 27.43
CA TRP A 2 -4.25 -12.54 26.33
C TRP A 2 -4.72 -12.06 24.94
N LYS A 3 -5.95 -11.56 24.82
CA LYS A 3 -6.50 -11.03 23.55
C LYS A 3 -5.71 -9.82 23.02
N LEU A 4 -5.18 -8.98 23.91
CA LEU A 4 -4.34 -7.84 23.51
C LEU A 4 -3.00 -8.33 22.92
N ILE A 5 -2.37 -9.33 23.53
CA ILE A 5 -1.14 -9.93 23.02
C ILE A 5 -1.37 -10.49 21.61
N GLN A 6 -2.49 -11.21 21.40
CA GLN A 6 -2.83 -11.74 20.08
C GLN A 6 -3.00 -10.63 19.01
N ILE A 7 -3.70 -9.54 19.38
CA ILE A 7 -3.89 -8.39 18.48
C ILE A 7 -2.54 -7.74 18.14
N LEU A 8 -1.67 -7.53 19.14
CA LEU A 8 -0.34 -6.99 18.93
C LEU A 8 0.53 -7.90 18.06
N THR A 9 0.45 -9.22 18.27
CA THR A 9 1.15 -10.19 17.41
C THR A 9 0.71 -10.07 15.96
N ILE A 10 -0.60 -9.97 15.69
CA ILE A 10 -1.12 -9.77 14.34
C ILE A 10 -0.61 -8.44 13.76
N ALA A 11 -0.61 -7.36 14.55
CA ALA A 11 -0.09 -6.06 14.11
C ALA A 11 1.39 -6.13 13.72
N VAL A 12 2.22 -6.85 14.50
CA VAL A 12 3.64 -7.09 14.17
C VAL A 12 3.79 -7.88 12.86
N LEU A 13 2.98 -8.93 12.64
CA LEU A 13 2.99 -9.70 11.40
C LEU A 13 2.57 -8.85 10.19
N VAL A 14 1.53 -8.03 10.33
CA VAL A 14 1.08 -7.10 9.30
C VAL A 14 2.14 -6.04 9.03
N ASN A 15 2.74 -5.46 10.07
CA ASN A 15 3.83 -4.48 9.90
C ASN A 15 5.03 -5.11 9.19
N GLY A 16 5.50 -6.29 9.62
CA GLY A 16 6.65 -6.98 9.04
C GLY A 16 6.45 -7.41 7.59
N SER A 17 5.20 -7.66 7.16
CA SER A 17 4.89 -7.95 5.76
C SER A 17 4.67 -6.69 4.94
N TYR A 18 3.84 -5.73 5.38
CA TYR A 18 3.49 -4.53 4.61
C TYR A 18 4.58 -3.46 4.61
N TYR A 19 5.22 -3.24 5.77
CA TYR A 19 6.33 -2.32 6.00
C TYR A 19 7.63 -3.09 6.26
N SER A 20 7.99 -3.97 5.33
CA SER A 20 9.16 -4.85 5.47
C SER A 20 10.47 -4.05 5.56
N PHE A 21 11.39 -4.54 6.39
CA PHE A 21 12.69 -3.95 6.62
C PHE A 21 13.79 -5.01 6.82
N ASN A 22 15.03 -4.62 6.62
CA ASN A 22 16.20 -5.42 6.96
C ASN A 22 16.61 -5.12 8.41
N PHE A 23 17.11 -6.12 9.13
CA PHE A 23 17.60 -5.94 10.49
C PHE A 23 18.98 -5.29 10.51
N ALA A 24 19.18 -4.32 11.40
CA ALA A 24 20.47 -3.64 11.58
C ALA A 24 21.60 -4.61 11.99
N PHE A 25 21.27 -5.63 12.80
CA PHE A 25 22.21 -6.66 13.23
C PHE A 25 22.47 -7.75 12.18
N TRP A 26 21.71 -7.75 11.06
CA TRP A 26 21.83 -8.74 9.98
C TRP A 26 21.57 -8.11 8.61
N VAL A 27 22.43 -7.18 8.22
CA VAL A 27 22.27 -6.33 7.04
C VAL A 27 22.16 -7.12 5.73
N SER A 28 22.98 -8.13 5.54
CA SER A 28 22.96 -9.02 4.37
C SER A 28 21.98 -10.19 4.47
N GLY A 29 21.24 -10.26 5.58
CA GLY A 29 20.25 -11.31 5.84
C GLY A 29 18.91 -11.06 5.14
N PRO A 30 17.99 -12.03 5.24
CA PRO A 30 16.64 -11.87 4.74
C PRO A 30 15.90 -10.76 5.52
N ASN A 31 15.15 -9.95 4.81
CA ASN A 31 14.27 -8.97 5.43
C ASN A 31 13.05 -9.64 6.10
N THR A 32 12.31 -8.87 6.92
CA THR A 32 11.13 -9.37 7.65
C THR A 32 10.11 -10.06 6.74
N LYS A 33 9.89 -9.53 5.54
CA LYS A 33 8.97 -10.10 4.56
C LYS A 33 9.43 -11.50 4.08
N MET A 34 10.72 -11.67 3.83
CA MET A 34 11.27 -12.97 3.40
C MET A 34 11.16 -14.04 4.50
N ILE A 35 11.43 -13.65 5.75
CA ILE A 35 11.26 -14.54 6.91
C ILE A 35 9.79 -14.93 7.06
N LEU A 36 8.89 -13.98 6.98
CA LEU A 36 7.45 -14.24 7.06
C LEU A 36 6.95 -15.07 5.88
N ALA A 37 7.53 -14.92 4.69
CA ALA A 37 7.18 -15.73 3.52
C ALA A 37 7.56 -17.19 3.69
N LEU A 38 8.76 -17.47 4.22
CA LEU A 38 9.17 -18.83 4.51
C LEU A 38 8.25 -19.47 5.56
N PHE A 39 8.00 -18.75 6.65
CA PHE A 39 7.08 -19.21 7.69
C PHE A 39 5.65 -19.40 7.14
N GLY A 40 5.17 -18.46 6.32
CA GLY A 40 3.85 -18.53 5.70
C GLY A 40 3.69 -19.69 4.73
N LEU A 41 4.72 -19.97 3.93
CA LEU A 41 4.73 -21.13 3.04
C LEU A 41 4.67 -22.45 3.84
N LEU A 42 5.50 -22.60 4.86
CA LEU A 42 5.51 -23.79 5.71
C LEU A 42 4.17 -23.98 6.43
N TRP A 43 3.58 -22.89 6.92
CA TRP A 43 2.27 -22.95 7.58
C TRP A 43 1.15 -23.29 6.58
N PHE A 44 1.17 -22.71 5.38
CA PHE A 44 0.23 -23.04 4.32
C PHE A 44 0.30 -24.54 3.93
N LEU A 45 1.52 -25.07 3.77
CA LEU A 45 1.73 -26.50 3.50
C LEU A 45 1.21 -27.39 4.63
N TYR A 46 1.47 -27.01 5.88
CA TYR A 46 0.97 -27.71 7.06
C TYR A 46 -0.57 -27.72 7.12
N ASP A 47 -1.22 -26.57 6.92
CA ASP A 47 -2.69 -26.46 6.90
C ASP A 47 -3.29 -27.31 5.76
N SER A 48 -2.66 -27.32 4.60
CA SER A 48 -3.08 -28.13 3.45
C SER A 48 -2.94 -29.63 3.73
N TRP A 49 -1.84 -30.04 4.35
CA TRP A 49 -1.62 -31.43 4.72
C TRP A 49 -2.61 -31.91 5.78
N ARG A 50 -2.81 -31.11 6.84
CA ARG A 50 -3.74 -31.43 7.93
C ARG A 50 -5.20 -31.50 7.46
N GLY A 51 -5.57 -30.69 6.47
CA GLY A 51 -6.94 -30.63 5.94
C GLY A 51 -7.38 -31.88 5.16
N GLY A 52 -6.46 -32.76 4.79
CA GLY A 52 -6.76 -34.03 4.07
C GLY A 52 -7.42 -33.89 2.70
N ARG A 53 -7.64 -32.67 2.22
CA ARG A 53 -8.35 -32.34 0.96
C ARG A 53 -7.41 -31.98 -0.21
N GLY A 54 -6.10 -32.21 -0.03
CA GLY A 54 -5.09 -31.74 -0.99
C GLY A 54 -4.79 -30.24 -0.85
N ILE A 55 -3.85 -29.74 -1.68
CA ILE A 55 -3.44 -28.34 -1.67
C ILE A 55 -4.44 -27.54 -2.50
N SER A 56 -5.24 -26.69 -1.84
CA SER A 56 -6.13 -25.76 -2.52
C SER A 56 -5.41 -24.42 -2.74
N ILE A 57 -5.02 -24.15 -3.98
CA ILE A 57 -4.35 -22.89 -4.36
C ILE A 57 -5.42 -21.90 -4.80
N PRO A 58 -5.48 -20.68 -4.21
CA PRO A 58 -6.41 -19.65 -4.68
C PRO A 58 -6.18 -19.30 -6.15
N HIS A 59 -7.26 -19.18 -6.93
CA HIS A 59 -7.16 -18.87 -8.38
C HIS A 59 -6.37 -17.58 -8.64
N VAL A 60 -6.51 -16.58 -7.78
CA VAL A 60 -5.77 -15.32 -7.90
C VAL A 60 -4.26 -15.52 -7.73
N LEU A 61 -3.85 -16.44 -6.83
CA LEU A 61 -2.44 -16.77 -6.65
C LEU A 61 -1.88 -17.47 -7.88
N LEU A 62 -2.66 -18.38 -8.50
CA LEU A 62 -2.27 -19.06 -9.73
C LEU A 62 -2.15 -18.07 -10.90
N GLY A 63 -3.16 -17.22 -11.11
CA GLY A 63 -3.12 -16.19 -12.15
C GLY A 63 -1.96 -15.20 -11.96
N GLY A 64 -1.75 -14.74 -10.72
CA GLY A 64 -0.61 -13.88 -10.38
C GLY A 64 0.75 -14.55 -10.63
N ALA A 65 0.87 -15.84 -10.32
CA ALA A 65 2.09 -16.61 -10.61
C ALA A 65 2.35 -16.70 -12.13
N ILE A 66 1.32 -16.93 -12.93
CA ILE A 66 1.43 -16.98 -14.41
C ILE A 66 1.97 -15.64 -14.94
N PHE A 67 1.36 -14.50 -14.58
CA PHE A 67 1.84 -13.19 -15.00
C PHE A 67 3.27 -12.91 -14.51
N SER A 68 3.60 -13.30 -13.28
CA SER A 68 4.92 -13.11 -12.70
C SER A 68 5.99 -13.96 -13.40
N ILE A 69 5.66 -15.21 -13.79
CA ILE A 69 6.55 -16.06 -14.60
C ILE A 69 6.75 -15.45 -15.98
N LEU A 70 5.67 -15.03 -16.66
CA LEU A 70 5.77 -14.40 -17.98
C LEU A 70 6.64 -13.15 -17.92
N TYR A 71 6.43 -12.29 -16.91
CA TYR A 71 7.23 -11.09 -16.72
C TYR A 71 8.71 -11.42 -16.43
N SER A 72 8.96 -12.42 -15.57
CA SER A 72 10.33 -12.90 -15.31
C SER A 72 11.03 -13.42 -16.57
N LEU A 73 10.31 -14.18 -17.41
CA LEU A 73 10.88 -14.71 -18.66
C LEU A 73 11.20 -13.61 -19.67
N VAL A 74 10.30 -12.62 -19.84
CA VAL A 74 10.55 -11.47 -20.72
C VAL A 74 11.80 -10.71 -20.26
N ASN A 75 11.94 -10.47 -18.95
CA ASN A 75 13.11 -9.77 -18.42
C ASN A 75 14.38 -10.61 -18.49
N LEU A 76 14.30 -11.92 -18.33
CA LEU A 76 15.43 -12.82 -18.55
C LEU A 76 15.94 -12.71 -20.00
N VAL A 77 15.01 -12.70 -20.97
CA VAL A 77 15.39 -12.48 -22.39
C VAL A 77 16.04 -11.11 -22.58
N ALA A 78 15.53 -10.05 -21.94
CA ALA A 78 16.14 -8.72 -22.02
C ALA A 78 17.59 -8.72 -21.48
N VAL A 79 17.84 -9.36 -20.33
CA VAL A 79 19.16 -9.48 -19.72
C VAL A 79 20.12 -10.26 -20.63
N GLU A 80 19.72 -11.45 -21.10
CA GLU A 80 20.55 -12.31 -21.93
C GLU A 80 20.88 -11.70 -23.29
N VAL A 81 19.87 -11.09 -23.96
CA VAL A 81 20.06 -10.46 -25.29
C VAL A 81 20.98 -9.23 -25.22
N ASN A 82 21.03 -8.54 -24.08
CA ASN A 82 21.90 -7.39 -23.87
C ASN A 82 23.20 -7.71 -23.11
N ASN A 83 23.41 -8.96 -22.71
CA ASN A 83 24.56 -9.41 -21.91
C ASN A 83 24.78 -8.53 -20.67
N THR A 84 23.69 -8.28 -19.91
CA THR A 84 23.73 -7.54 -18.64
C THR A 84 23.70 -8.49 -17.46
N ASP A 85 24.07 -8.00 -16.26
CA ASP A 85 24.06 -8.80 -15.01
C ASP A 85 22.90 -8.39 -14.09
N ASP A 86 21.95 -7.59 -14.58
CA ASP A 86 20.87 -7.05 -13.77
C ASP A 86 19.61 -7.91 -13.83
N TYR A 87 19.50 -8.87 -12.94
CA TYR A 87 18.34 -9.76 -12.81
C TYR A 87 17.22 -9.21 -11.92
N SER A 88 17.17 -7.88 -11.68
CA SER A 88 16.20 -7.25 -10.76
C SER A 88 14.76 -7.69 -10.97
N TYR A 89 14.26 -7.67 -12.20
CA TYR A 89 12.91 -8.13 -12.52
C TYR A 89 12.85 -9.51 -13.19
N ALA A 90 13.98 -10.07 -13.63
CA ALA A 90 14.03 -11.46 -14.09
C ALA A 90 13.68 -12.45 -12.96
N ASN A 91 13.90 -12.05 -11.69
CA ASN A 91 13.51 -12.78 -10.50
C ASN A 91 12.14 -12.39 -9.93
N TYR A 92 11.25 -11.74 -10.71
CA TYR A 92 10.00 -11.19 -10.20
C TYR A 92 9.05 -12.27 -9.66
N ILE A 93 9.09 -13.49 -10.19
CA ILE A 93 8.32 -14.62 -9.64
C ILE A 93 8.67 -14.89 -8.15
N THR A 94 9.94 -14.80 -7.79
CA THR A 94 10.36 -14.92 -6.38
C THR A 94 9.79 -13.78 -5.55
N THR A 95 9.87 -12.55 -6.05
CA THR A 95 9.29 -11.36 -5.40
C THR A 95 7.78 -11.55 -5.18
N PHE A 96 7.06 -12.01 -6.18
CA PHE A 96 5.62 -12.30 -6.10
C PHE A 96 5.32 -13.34 -5.01
N LEU A 97 6.02 -14.48 -5.01
CA LEU A 97 5.80 -15.54 -4.02
C LEU A 97 6.14 -15.08 -2.59
N VAL A 98 7.22 -14.31 -2.44
CA VAL A 98 7.59 -13.72 -1.15
C VAL A 98 6.50 -12.77 -0.65
N TRP A 99 5.93 -11.91 -1.50
CA TRP A 99 4.79 -11.07 -1.11
C TRP A 99 3.57 -11.90 -0.74
N ALA A 100 3.19 -12.86 -1.57
CA ALA A 100 1.99 -13.66 -1.37
C ALA A 100 2.04 -14.45 -0.05
N PHE A 101 3.14 -15.16 0.22
CA PHE A 101 3.26 -15.99 1.41
C PHE A 101 3.61 -15.20 2.67
N SER A 102 4.23 -14.02 2.58
CA SER A 102 4.54 -13.19 3.75
C SER A 102 3.29 -12.74 4.52
N VAL A 103 2.16 -12.60 3.85
CA VAL A 103 0.89 -12.17 4.45
C VAL A 103 0.10 -13.32 5.04
N TYR A 104 0.35 -14.57 4.60
CA TYR A 104 -0.40 -15.75 5.05
C TYR A 104 -0.45 -15.90 6.58
N PRO A 105 0.65 -15.76 7.35
CA PRO A 105 0.63 -15.84 8.81
C PRO A 105 -0.30 -14.82 9.46
N ALA A 106 -0.29 -13.57 8.96
CA ALA A 106 -1.16 -12.52 9.47
C ALA A 106 -2.65 -12.85 9.24
N ILE A 107 -3.02 -13.25 8.02
CA ILE A 107 -4.38 -13.66 7.68
C ILE A 107 -4.82 -14.87 8.51
N ARG A 108 -3.95 -15.84 8.67
CA ARG A 108 -4.24 -17.04 9.48
C ARG A 108 -4.47 -16.70 10.95
N CYS A 109 -3.63 -15.83 11.52
CA CYS A 109 -3.81 -15.34 12.89
C CYS A 109 -5.09 -14.52 13.06
N ILE A 110 -5.44 -13.66 12.08
CA ILE A 110 -6.72 -12.93 12.09
C ILE A 110 -7.88 -13.90 12.16
N ARG A 111 -7.87 -14.97 11.34
CA ARG A 111 -8.92 -16.00 11.33
C ARG A 111 -9.02 -16.72 12.66
N ILE A 112 -7.90 -17.08 13.28
CA ILE A 112 -7.85 -17.77 14.58
C ILE A 112 -8.41 -16.86 15.70
N VAL A 113 -8.06 -15.59 15.72
CA VAL A 113 -8.40 -14.67 16.82
C VAL A 113 -9.81 -14.09 16.67
N HIS A 114 -10.27 -13.86 15.43
CA HIS A 114 -11.53 -13.19 15.15
C HIS A 114 -12.61 -14.10 14.54
N GLY A 115 -12.28 -15.34 14.22
CA GLY A 115 -13.18 -16.32 13.59
C GLY A 115 -13.19 -16.25 12.06
N GLU A 116 -13.19 -15.07 11.48
CA GLU A 116 -13.24 -14.83 10.04
C GLU A 116 -12.33 -13.67 9.64
N VAL A 117 -11.98 -13.59 8.36
CA VAL A 117 -11.26 -12.49 7.76
C VAL A 117 -12.22 -11.64 6.92
N THR A 118 -12.26 -10.34 7.18
CA THR A 118 -13.07 -9.38 6.41
C THR A 118 -12.21 -8.22 5.94
N ILE A 119 -12.66 -7.52 4.89
CA ILE A 119 -11.95 -6.33 4.39
C ILE A 119 -11.81 -5.25 5.49
N PRO A 120 -12.84 -4.93 6.30
CA PRO A 120 -12.68 -4.03 7.43
C PRO A 120 -11.64 -4.48 8.47
N ARG A 121 -11.55 -5.77 8.79
CA ARG A 121 -10.54 -6.27 9.74
C ARG A 121 -9.12 -6.09 9.23
N ILE A 122 -8.88 -6.39 7.96
CA ILE A 122 -7.58 -6.11 7.31
C ILE A 122 -7.31 -4.60 7.37
N ALA A 123 -8.31 -3.77 7.07
CA ALA A 123 -8.18 -2.32 7.13
C ALA A 123 -7.78 -1.84 8.53
N TYR A 124 -8.39 -2.36 9.59
CA TYR A 124 -8.06 -1.94 10.97
C TYR A 124 -6.60 -2.21 11.31
N TYR A 125 -6.07 -3.38 10.93
CA TYR A 125 -4.66 -3.69 11.15
C TYR A 125 -3.73 -2.83 10.30
N LEU A 126 -4.03 -2.67 9.00
CA LEU A 126 -3.23 -1.82 8.11
C LEU A 126 -3.24 -0.35 8.55
N VAL A 127 -4.40 0.16 8.95
CA VAL A 127 -4.52 1.52 9.50
C VAL A 127 -3.72 1.66 10.79
N GLY A 128 -3.85 0.71 11.72
CA GLY A 128 -3.13 0.74 12.98
C GLY A 128 -1.61 0.76 12.80
N VAL A 129 -1.07 -0.11 11.93
CA VAL A 129 0.38 -0.13 11.66
C VAL A 129 0.83 1.09 10.85
N THR A 130 -0.02 1.66 10.01
CA THR A 130 0.29 2.89 9.27
C THR A 130 0.34 4.10 10.20
N VAL A 131 -0.61 4.22 11.13
CA VAL A 131 -0.57 5.25 12.18
C VAL A 131 0.68 5.08 13.05
N PHE A 132 1.05 3.85 13.41
CA PHE A 132 2.31 3.58 14.11
C PHE A 132 3.52 4.07 13.32
N GLN A 133 3.60 3.83 12.01
CA GLN A 133 4.68 4.35 11.15
C GLN A 133 4.71 5.89 11.18
N CYS A 134 3.56 6.54 11.06
CA CYS A 134 3.46 8.00 11.11
C CYS A 134 3.93 8.58 12.45
N ILE A 135 3.47 7.99 13.57
CA ILE A 135 3.85 8.45 14.91
C ILE A 135 5.35 8.25 15.15
N THR A 136 5.87 7.07 14.80
CA THR A 136 7.31 6.79 14.95
C THR A 136 8.16 7.67 14.04
N GLY A 137 7.65 8.09 12.88
CA GLY A 137 8.31 9.08 12.03
C GLY A 137 8.52 10.41 12.76
N LEU A 138 7.47 10.97 13.35
CA LEU A 138 7.57 12.20 14.13
C LEU A 138 8.48 12.05 15.36
N LEU A 139 8.43 10.88 16.02
CA LEU A 139 9.28 10.62 17.19
C LEU A 139 10.75 10.49 16.80
N ASN A 140 11.07 9.80 15.72
CA ASN A 140 12.45 9.67 15.22
C ASN A 140 13.03 11.03 14.85
N ASP A 141 12.24 11.90 14.25
CA ASP A 141 12.69 13.20 13.79
C ASP A 141 12.93 14.19 14.94
N ASN A 142 12.11 14.11 15.99
CA ASN A 142 12.19 15.05 17.12
C ASN A 142 13.01 14.54 18.32
N PHE A 143 13.27 13.23 18.41
CA PHE A 143 13.95 12.60 19.55
C PHE A 143 15.11 11.71 19.11
N PRO A 144 16.37 12.16 19.23
CA PRO A 144 17.55 11.36 18.83
C PRO A 144 17.63 9.99 19.50
N ALA A 145 17.12 9.84 20.72
CA ALA A 145 17.07 8.56 21.42
C ALA A 145 16.14 7.56 20.72
N MET A 146 15.01 8.04 20.19
CA MET A 146 14.07 7.20 19.43
C MET A 146 14.63 6.84 18.06
N GLN A 147 15.32 7.76 17.41
CA GLN A 147 16.03 7.49 16.15
C GLN A 147 17.11 6.42 16.37
N SER A 148 17.96 6.57 17.40
CA SER A 148 18.99 5.57 17.73
C SER A 148 18.39 4.19 18.06
N PHE A 149 17.25 4.17 18.76
CA PHE A 149 16.52 2.92 19.00
C PHE A 149 16.03 2.28 17.70
N THR A 150 15.44 3.06 16.80
CA THR A 150 14.99 2.57 15.48
C THR A 150 16.17 2.04 14.67
N ASP A 151 17.29 2.75 14.62
CA ASP A 151 18.50 2.37 13.88
C ASP A 151 19.19 1.13 14.46
N SER A 152 18.99 0.84 15.75
CA SER A 152 19.47 -0.41 16.35
C SER A 152 18.72 -1.66 15.87
N ILE A 153 17.50 -1.49 15.37
CA ILE A 153 16.64 -2.59 14.91
C ILE A 153 16.57 -2.65 13.38
N VAL A 154 16.37 -1.50 12.74
CA VAL A 154 16.11 -1.36 11.31
C VAL A 154 17.38 -0.88 10.61
N PHE A 155 17.87 -1.68 9.66
CA PHE A 155 18.96 -1.24 8.82
C PHE A 155 18.51 -0.11 7.91
N THR A 156 19.24 0.99 7.98
CA THR A 156 19.10 2.14 7.10
C THR A 156 20.42 2.33 6.34
N ALA A 157 20.36 2.50 5.03
CA ALA A 157 21.55 2.86 4.23
C ALA A 157 21.95 4.31 4.60
N GLY A 158 22.82 4.45 5.62
CA GLY A 158 23.07 5.65 6.38
C GLY A 158 23.33 6.89 5.54
N GLU A 159 24.39 6.89 4.71
CA GLU A 159 24.85 8.09 3.98
C GLU A 159 23.78 8.70 3.04
N PHE A 160 22.96 7.85 2.39
CA PHE A 160 21.92 8.35 1.51
C PHE A 160 20.79 9.05 2.28
N TYR A 161 20.36 8.44 3.39
CA TYR A 161 19.27 9.02 4.20
C TYR A 161 19.73 10.20 5.06
N GLU A 162 20.99 10.26 5.46
CA GLU A 162 21.57 11.39 6.14
C GLU A 162 21.70 12.64 5.25
N SER A 163 21.85 12.43 3.94
CA SER A 163 21.88 13.52 2.95
C SER A 163 20.51 14.11 2.62
N ILE A 164 19.43 13.45 3.04
CA ILE A 164 18.06 13.86 2.74
C ILE A 164 17.36 14.26 4.04
N ASP A 165 17.16 15.55 4.22
CA ASP A 165 16.42 16.13 5.34
C ASP A 165 14.91 15.84 5.19
N ARG A 166 14.49 14.62 5.57
CA ARG A 166 13.10 14.16 5.51
C ARG A 166 12.78 13.20 6.65
N ILE A 167 11.57 13.31 7.16
CA ILE A 167 11.03 12.43 8.19
C ILE A 167 11.13 10.95 7.74
N ARG A 168 11.74 10.15 8.58
CA ARG A 168 11.88 8.70 8.42
C ARG A 168 11.04 7.98 9.45
N CYS A 169 10.08 7.16 8.99
CA CYS A 169 9.26 6.31 9.84
C CYS A 169 10.09 5.15 10.43
N PHE A 170 9.45 4.27 11.20
CA PHE A 170 10.15 3.12 11.81
C PHE A 170 10.85 2.24 10.76
N SER A 171 10.18 1.91 9.67
CA SER A 171 10.72 0.96 8.67
C SER A 171 10.55 1.41 7.21
N VAL A 172 10.06 2.60 6.98
CA VAL A 172 9.81 3.11 5.63
C VAL A 172 10.03 4.61 5.58
N ALA A 173 10.46 5.10 4.41
CA ALA A 173 10.69 6.51 4.14
C ALA A 173 10.42 6.83 2.67
N LEU A 174 10.43 8.11 2.31
CA LEU A 174 10.35 8.61 0.94
C LEU A 174 9.13 8.09 0.17
N ASP A 175 9.23 8.01 -1.15
CA ASP A 175 8.12 7.59 -2.02
C ASP A 175 7.55 6.19 -1.74
N PRO A 176 8.34 5.17 -1.36
CA PRO A 176 7.80 3.89 -0.90
C PRO A 176 6.86 4.00 0.31
N ALA A 177 7.10 4.95 1.22
CA ALA A 177 6.18 5.26 2.32
C ALA A 177 4.90 5.90 1.79
N GLY A 178 5.03 6.94 0.98
CA GLY A 178 3.89 7.67 0.42
C GLY A 178 2.94 6.79 -0.39
N VAL A 179 3.47 5.84 -1.18
CA VAL A 179 2.66 4.87 -1.90
C VAL A 179 1.85 3.98 -0.94
N ARG A 180 2.49 3.42 0.10
CA ARG A 180 1.82 2.58 1.10
C ARG A 180 0.75 3.35 1.86
N PHE A 181 1.04 4.58 2.26
CA PHE A 181 0.08 5.45 2.95
C PHE A 181 -1.12 5.76 2.04
N SER A 182 -0.88 6.05 0.77
CA SER A 182 -1.93 6.28 -0.22
C SER A 182 -2.89 5.10 -0.37
N LEU A 183 -2.36 3.87 -0.41
CA LEU A 183 -3.17 2.66 -0.51
C LEU A 183 -4.04 2.44 0.73
N VAL A 184 -3.52 2.77 1.92
CA VAL A 184 -4.28 2.67 3.18
C VAL A 184 -5.34 3.77 3.26
N LEU A 185 -5.08 4.99 2.77
CA LEU A 185 -6.08 6.07 2.68
C LEU A 185 -7.26 5.66 1.78
N LEU A 186 -6.99 5.05 0.63
CA LEU A 186 -8.03 4.49 -0.24
C LEU A 186 -8.83 3.38 0.44
N LEU A 187 -8.16 2.51 1.21
CA LEU A 187 -8.81 1.43 1.95
C LEU A 187 -9.75 1.98 3.04
N ILE A 188 -9.31 3.00 3.81
CA ILE A 188 -10.15 3.67 4.80
C ILE A 188 -11.40 4.23 4.12
N SER A 189 -11.23 4.99 3.05
CA SER A 189 -12.33 5.60 2.30
C SER A 189 -13.34 4.56 1.81
N ALA A 190 -12.84 3.45 1.25
CA ALA A 190 -13.69 2.37 0.76
C ALA A 190 -14.47 1.69 1.89
N VAL A 191 -13.82 1.37 3.01
CA VAL A 191 -14.44 0.69 4.15
C VAL A 191 -15.52 1.59 4.79
N VAL A 192 -15.21 2.86 5.03
CA VAL A 192 -16.14 3.82 5.61
C VAL A 192 -17.38 4.02 4.73
N CYS A 193 -17.21 4.03 3.40
CA CYS A 193 -18.31 4.28 2.47
C CYS A 193 -19.12 3.03 2.10
N THR A 194 -18.52 1.84 2.22
CA THR A 194 -19.11 0.62 1.63
C THR A 194 -19.65 -0.33 2.69
N ASP A 195 -18.96 -0.44 3.84
CA ASP A 195 -19.29 -1.43 4.85
C ASP A 195 -20.37 -0.94 5.81
N THR A 196 -21.53 -1.63 5.79
CA THR A 196 -22.69 -1.24 6.59
C THR A 196 -22.47 -1.47 8.10
N GLU A 197 -21.70 -2.48 8.49
CA GLU A 197 -21.41 -2.75 9.89
C GLU A 197 -20.47 -1.69 10.47
N VAL A 198 -19.49 -1.26 9.67
CA VAL A 198 -18.61 -0.13 10.02
C VAL A 198 -19.43 1.15 10.19
N GLN A 199 -20.33 1.45 9.24
CA GLN A 199 -21.18 2.65 9.28
C GLN A 199 -22.11 2.72 10.50
N LYS A 200 -22.59 1.58 11.01
CA LYS A 200 -23.41 1.52 12.22
C LYS A 200 -22.62 1.91 13.48
N ASN A 201 -21.30 1.66 13.49
CA ASN A 201 -20.47 1.95 14.66
C ASN A 201 -19.75 3.29 14.54
N ARG A 202 -20.33 4.33 15.12
CA ARG A 202 -19.82 5.71 15.06
C ARG A 202 -18.38 5.85 15.58
N TRP A 203 -17.99 5.06 16.58
CA TRP A 203 -16.63 5.12 17.12
C TRP A 203 -15.61 4.56 16.12
N ILE A 204 -15.94 3.48 15.42
CA ILE A 204 -15.07 2.93 14.38
C ILE A 204 -14.95 3.94 13.23
N VAL A 205 -16.06 4.52 12.77
CA VAL A 205 -16.02 5.57 11.73
C VAL A 205 -15.17 6.76 12.18
N PHE A 206 -15.34 7.24 13.40
CA PHE A 206 -14.55 8.34 13.96
C PHE A 206 -13.05 8.00 13.99
N LEU A 207 -12.69 6.81 14.50
CA LEU A 207 -11.29 6.36 14.55
C LEU A 207 -10.67 6.21 13.15
N LEU A 208 -11.41 5.73 12.17
CA LEU A 208 -10.95 5.61 10.80
C LEU A 208 -10.75 6.99 10.15
N LEU A 209 -11.68 7.94 10.38
CA LEU A 209 -11.58 9.29 9.82
C LEU A 209 -10.46 10.11 10.48
N ILE A 210 -10.26 10.00 11.78
CA ILE A 210 -9.10 10.63 12.44
C ILE A 210 -7.79 10.04 11.96
N SER A 211 -7.73 8.72 11.78
CA SER A 211 -6.56 8.05 11.20
C SER A 211 -6.30 8.50 9.76
N TYR A 212 -7.38 8.68 8.96
CA TYR A 212 -7.26 9.22 7.60
C TYR A 212 -6.58 10.59 7.60
N ILE A 213 -7.01 11.50 8.47
CA ILE A 213 -6.44 12.85 8.56
C ILE A 213 -4.99 12.80 9.07
N LEU A 214 -4.71 12.01 10.12
CA LEU A 214 -3.36 11.84 10.65
C LEU A 214 -2.40 11.30 9.58
N ILE A 215 -2.78 10.23 8.87
CA ILE A 215 -1.99 9.65 7.80
C ILE A 215 -1.83 10.66 6.64
N SER A 216 -2.88 11.43 6.31
CA SER A 216 -2.80 12.46 5.27
C SER A 216 -1.81 13.56 5.62
N VAL A 217 -1.83 14.08 6.85
CA VAL A 217 -0.95 15.17 7.27
C VAL A 217 0.49 14.67 7.42
N ILE A 218 0.70 13.71 8.32
CA ILE A 218 2.04 13.21 8.63
C ILE A 218 2.65 12.48 7.43
N GLY A 219 1.84 11.71 6.70
CA GLY A 219 2.29 11.01 5.51
C GLY A 219 2.79 11.95 4.40
N ASN A 220 2.20 13.16 4.26
CA ASN A 220 2.71 14.17 3.32
C ASN A 220 4.02 14.82 3.82
N MET A 221 4.23 14.94 5.13
CA MET A 221 5.51 15.36 5.70
C MET A 221 6.62 14.33 5.38
N VAL A 222 6.30 13.03 5.39
CA VAL A 222 7.22 11.94 5.00
C VAL A 222 7.42 11.90 3.49
N ALA A 223 6.34 11.93 2.72
CA ALA A 223 6.38 11.86 1.25
C ALA A 223 5.13 12.47 0.62
N ARG A 224 5.33 13.47 -0.24
CA ARG A 224 4.25 14.16 -0.98
C ARG A 224 3.41 13.24 -1.87
N THR A 225 3.92 12.06 -2.22
CA THR A 225 3.16 11.02 -2.93
C THR A 225 1.90 10.59 -2.17
N THR A 226 1.86 10.77 -0.84
CA THR A 226 0.67 10.57 -0.01
C THR A 226 -0.51 11.46 -0.43
N SER A 227 -0.25 12.66 -0.97
CA SER A 227 -1.29 13.57 -1.50
C SER A 227 -2.15 12.91 -2.57
N THR A 228 -1.59 12.01 -3.37
CA THR A 228 -2.33 11.27 -4.40
C THR A 228 -3.39 10.39 -3.76
N GLY A 229 -3.00 9.60 -2.74
CA GLY A 229 -3.95 8.75 -2.00
C GLY A 229 -4.98 9.57 -1.22
N MET A 230 -4.56 10.70 -0.65
CA MET A 230 -5.47 11.64 0.01
C MET A 230 -6.52 12.18 -0.97
N ALA A 231 -6.11 12.70 -2.12
CA ALA A 231 -7.03 13.23 -3.12
C ALA A 231 -7.98 12.15 -3.67
N MET A 232 -7.43 11.00 -4.06
CA MET A 232 -8.22 9.88 -4.57
C MET A 232 -9.18 9.31 -3.50
N GLY A 233 -8.74 9.23 -2.25
CA GLY A 233 -9.56 8.80 -1.11
C GLY A 233 -10.70 9.79 -0.84
N LEU A 234 -10.45 11.09 -0.92
CA LEU A 234 -11.50 12.13 -0.83
C LEU A 234 -12.52 11.98 -1.97
N VAL A 235 -12.05 11.79 -3.20
CA VAL A 235 -12.93 11.54 -4.34
C VAL A 235 -13.81 10.32 -4.07
N LEU A 236 -13.24 9.21 -3.58
CA LEU A 236 -14.00 8.00 -3.26
C LEU A 236 -15.03 8.25 -2.14
N LEU A 237 -14.66 8.99 -1.08
CA LEU A 237 -15.57 9.41 -0.01
C LEU A 237 -16.75 10.23 -0.56
N LEU A 238 -16.49 11.22 -1.41
CA LEU A 238 -17.51 12.09 -1.98
C LEU A 238 -18.43 11.35 -2.95
N PHE A 239 -17.88 10.56 -3.86
CA PHE A 239 -18.68 9.81 -4.85
C PHE A 239 -19.56 8.74 -4.22
N ARG A 240 -19.05 8.00 -3.24
CA ARG A 240 -19.79 6.90 -2.61
C ARG A 240 -20.70 7.36 -1.47
N SER A 241 -20.50 8.57 -0.95
CA SER A 241 -21.41 9.18 0.03
C SER A 241 -22.80 9.49 -0.54
N ASN A 242 -23.00 9.30 -1.85
CA ASN A 242 -24.19 9.74 -2.55
C ASN A 242 -24.49 11.25 -2.37
N THR A 243 -23.48 12.04 -2.01
CA THR A 243 -23.62 13.49 -1.87
C THR A 243 -23.97 14.13 -3.21
N ILE A 244 -23.59 13.47 -4.31
CA ILE A 244 -23.90 13.85 -5.70
C ILE A 244 -25.14 13.13 -6.22
N GLY A 245 -25.69 12.15 -5.49
CA GLY A 245 -26.87 11.36 -5.86
C GLY A 245 -28.08 11.69 -5.02
N PHE A 246 -29.29 11.57 -5.59
CA PHE A 246 -30.57 11.94 -4.97
C PHE A 246 -31.03 11.05 -3.78
N ARG A 247 -30.23 10.10 -3.31
CA ARG A 247 -30.53 9.25 -2.13
C ARG A 247 -29.48 9.41 -1.04
N ILE A 248 -29.69 10.37 -0.16
CA ILE A 248 -28.80 10.63 0.98
C ILE A 248 -29.19 9.69 2.13
N ARG A 249 -28.25 8.80 2.53
CA ARG A 249 -28.42 7.97 3.73
C ARG A 249 -28.01 8.77 4.97
N LYS A 250 -28.77 8.63 6.06
CA LYS A 250 -28.50 9.33 7.32
C LYS A 250 -27.10 9.06 7.88
N GLU A 251 -26.63 7.81 7.76
CA GLU A 251 -25.28 7.38 8.19
C GLU A 251 -24.19 8.13 7.43
N MET A 252 -24.40 8.35 6.14
CA MET A 252 -23.43 9.07 5.30
C MET A 252 -23.40 10.57 5.60
N VAL A 253 -24.56 11.19 5.89
CA VAL A 253 -24.58 12.59 6.32
C VAL A 253 -23.81 12.77 7.62
N GLN A 254 -23.98 11.85 8.58
CA GLN A 254 -23.25 11.87 9.84
C GLN A 254 -21.75 11.66 9.63
N THR A 255 -21.37 10.74 8.74
CA THR A 255 -19.96 10.51 8.38
C THR A 255 -19.33 11.77 7.78
N MET A 256 -20.02 12.41 6.82
CA MET A 256 -19.53 13.65 6.20
C MET A 256 -19.48 14.80 7.21
N ALA A 257 -20.46 14.95 8.08
CA ALA A 257 -20.45 15.97 9.14
C ALA A 257 -19.29 15.74 10.12
N THR A 258 -19.05 14.49 10.53
CA THR A 258 -17.90 14.12 11.38
C THR A 258 -16.58 14.42 10.67
N PHE A 259 -16.45 14.06 9.40
CA PHE A 259 -15.27 14.33 8.61
C PHE A 259 -15.00 15.82 8.45
N SER A 260 -16.04 16.61 8.11
CA SER A 260 -15.93 18.07 8.00
C SER A 260 -15.52 18.73 9.33
N LEU A 261 -16.10 18.27 10.45
CA LEU A 261 -15.74 18.77 11.77
C LEU A 261 -14.27 18.46 12.09
N LEU A 262 -13.83 17.23 11.84
CA LEU A 262 -12.42 16.83 12.03
C LEU A 262 -11.49 17.66 11.15
N LEU A 263 -11.83 17.88 9.87
CA LEU A 263 -11.05 18.74 8.98
C LEU A 263 -10.90 20.15 9.55
N VAL A 264 -11.97 20.75 10.05
CA VAL A 264 -11.92 22.09 10.66
C VAL A 264 -10.99 22.09 11.88
N VAL A 265 -11.13 21.11 12.78
CA VAL A 265 -10.32 21.00 13.99
C VAL A 265 -8.82 20.82 13.64
N PHE A 266 -8.51 19.89 12.72
CA PHE A 266 -7.12 19.63 12.32
C PHE A 266 -6.53 20.78 11.51
N SER A 267 -7.32 21.47 10.68
CA SER A 267 -6.88 22.67 9.98
C SER A 267 -6.57 23.81 10.96
N ALA A 268 -7.43 24.02 11.97
CA ALA A 268 -7.18 25.02 13.00
C ALA A 268 -5.91 24.68 13.81
N ALA A 269 -5.74 23.41 14.21
CA ALA A 269 -4.52 22.94 14.87
C ALA A 269 -3.28 23.14 13.98
N GLY A 270 -3.37 22.83 12.69
CA GLY A 270 -2.32 23.04 11.70
C GLY A 270 -1.91 24.50 11.59
N VAL A 271 -2.88 25.43 11.53
CA VAL A 271 -2.61 26.88 11.51
C VAL A 271 -1.93 27.34 12.79
N ILE A 272 -2.37 26.86 13.96
CA ILE A 272 -1.71 27.18 15.24
C ILE A 272 -0.28 26.68 15.23
N LEU A 273 -0.02 25.41 14.89
CA LEU A 273 1.31 24.82 14.83
C LEU A 273 2.22 25.53 13.83
N TYR A 274 1.68 25.87 12.65
CA TYR A 274 2.42 26.63 11.64
C TYR A 274 2.90 28.00 12.14
N ASN A 275 2.10 28.69 12.95
CA ASN A 275 2.43 30.01 13.48
C ASN A 275 3.30 29.96 14.75
N THR A 276 3.23 28.87 15.55
CA THR A 276 3.89 28.77 16.85
C THR A 276 5.18 27.97 16.85
N SER A 277 5.37 27.07 15.86
CA SER A 277 6.53 26.19 15.80
C SER A 277 7.24 26.32 14.46
N GLU A 278 8.52 26.67 14.48
CA GLU A 278 9.35 26.77 13.28
C GLU A 278 9.51 25.39 12.59
N TYR A 279 9.67 24.33 13.38
CA TYR A 279 9.70 22.94 12.89
C TYR A 279 8.44 22.61 12.07
N PHE A 280 7.25 22.75 12.66
CA PHE A 280 6.01 22.45 11.94
C PHE A 280 5.77 23.39 10.76
N ARG A 281 6.24 24.60 10.80
CA ARG A 281 6.19 25.52 9.65
C ARG A 281 6.98 24.97 8.46
N GLY A 282 8.20 24.47 8.69
CA GLY A 282 9.03 23.83 7.67
C GLY A 282 8.35 22.60 7.09
N GLU A 283 7.94 21.66 7.95
CA GLU A 283 7.33 20.39 7.55
C GLU A 283 5.99 20.56 6.81
N LEU A 284 5.12 21.45 7.28
CA LEU A 284 3.84 21.73 6.61
C LEU A 284 4.04 22.48 5.29
N SER A 285 5.05 23.36 5.21
CA SER A 285 5.39 24.04 3.94
C SER A 285 5.89 23.03 2.90
N PHE A 286 6.71 22.08 3.32
CA PHE A 286 7.13 20.98 2.46
C PHE A 286 5.96 20.06 2.06
N ALA A 287 5.15 19.61 3.04
CA ALA A 287 4.05 18.68 2.83
C ALA A 287 3.02 19.22 1.81
N PHE A 288 2.73 20.52 1.89
CA PHE A 288 1.70 21.19 1.11
C PHE A 288 2.26 22.23 0.12
N GLU A 289 3.53 22.09 -0.29
CA GLU A 289 4.24 23.02 -1.19
C GLU A 289 3.43 23.37 -2.45
N GLY A 290 2.80 22.39 -3.10
CA GLY A 290 1.99 22.60 -4.29
C GLY A 290 0.80 23.54 -4.04
N PHE A 291 0.15 23.46 -2.88
CA PHE A 291 -0.92 24.36 -2.50
C PHE A 291 -0.38 25.77 -2.20
N PHE A 292 0.72 25.89 -1.46
CA PHE A 292 1.36 27.18 -1.20
C PHE A 292 1.80 27.86 -2.51
N ASN A 293 2.39 27.10 -3.44
CA ASN A 293 2.78 27.64 -4.74
C ASN A 293 1.55 28.07 -5.56
N TYR A 294 0.46 27.29 -5.53
CA TYR A 294 -0.77 27.67 -6.21
C TYR A 294 -1.34 29.01 -5.70
N PHE A 295 -1.41 29.20 -4.38
CA PHE A 295 -1.93 30.44 -3.80
C PHE A 295 -0.98 31.63 -4.00
N ASN A 296 0.35 31.39 -3.99
CA ASN A 296 1.33 32.48 -4.09
C ASN A 296 1.71 32.83 -5.53
N LYS A 297 1.76 31.83 -6.43
CA LYS A 297 2.28 31.95 -7.80
C LYS A 297 1.23 31.64 -8.87
N GLY A 298 0.07 31.09 -8.52
CA GLY A 298 -0.96 30.65 -9.46
C GLY A 298 -0.66 29.29 -10.13
N GLU A 299 0.43 28.61 -9.76
CA GLU A 299 0.87 27.35 -10.36
C GLU A 299 0.96 26.26 -9.31
N PHE A 300 0.35 25.09 -9.60
CA PHE A 300 0.43 23.91 -8.73
C PHE A 300 1.70 23.12 -9.05
N THR A 301 2.85 23.66 -8.64
CA THR A 301 4.16 23.04 -8.85
C THR A 301 4.87 22.75 -7.52
N THR A 302 5.79 21.80 -7.55
CA THR A 302 6.68 21.50 -6.43
C THR A 302 8.08 21.27 -6.97
N GLY A 303 9.12 21.51 -6.16
CA GLY A 303 10.49 21.29 -6.60
C GLY A 303 10.72 19.86 -7.14
N SER A 304 10.07 18.82 -6.55
CA SER A 304 10.17 17.46 -7.10
C SER A 304 9.44 17.29 -8.43
N THR A 305 8.34 18.01 -8.68
CA THR A 305 7.62 17.93 -9.96
C THR A 305 8.44 18.56 -11.08
N GLU A 306 9.09 19.68 -10.79
CA GLU A 306 9.98 20.37 -11.75
C GLU A 306 11.17 19.47 -12.13
N VAL A 307 11.82 18.84 -11.16
CA VAL A 307 12.90 17.88 -11.42
C VAL A 307 12.40 16.70 -12.24
N LEU A 308 11.24 16.11 -11.91
CA LEU A 308 10.67 15.00 -12.68
C LEU A 308 10.38 15.35 -14.15
N GLN A 309 10.00 16.60 -14.46
CA GLN A 309 9.80 17.01 -15.84
C GLN A 309 11.08 16.90 -16.69
N THR A 310 12.24 17.03 -16.08
CA THR A 310 13.55 16.88 -16.75
C THR A 310 14.00 15.44 -16.86
N MET A 311 13.33 14.49 -16.19
CA MET A 311 13.72 13.08 -16.07
C MET A 311 13.06 12.15 -17.08
N TRP A 312 12.23 12.65 -17.99
CA TRP A 312 11.65 11.82 -19.04
C TRP A 312 12.73 11.32 -19.99
N ARG A 313 12.91 9.99 -20.05
CA ARG A 313 13.91 9.30 -20.88
C ARG A 313 13.22 8.15 -21.59
N TRP A 314 13.35 8.11 -22.90
CA TRP A 314 12.78 7.06 -23.72
C TRP A 314 13.88 6.28 -24.44
N PRO A 315 13.65 5.01 -24.81
CA PRO A 315 14.59 4.27 -25.63
C PRO A 315 14.90 4.98 -26.96
N GLU A 316 16.15 4.96 -27.38
CA GLU A 316 16.61 5.60 -28.63
C GLU A 316 16.52 4.65 -29.83
N ASP A 317 16.51 3.33 -29.57
CA ASP A 317 16.49 2.29 -30.60
C ASP A 317 15.30 1.34 -30.46
N ASN A 318 14.90 0.72 -31.59
CA ASN A 318 13.76 -0.19 -31.67
C ASN A 318 13.93 -1.45 -30.80
N LYS A 319 15.16 -1.96 -30.63
CA LYS A 319 15.44 -3.14 -29.80
C LYS A 319 15.07 -2.84 -28.35
N THR A 320 15.56 -1.72 -27.82
CA THR A 320 15.29 -1.29 -26.44
C THR A 320 13.80 -0.95 -26.26
N TRP A 321 13.10 -0.40 -27.25
CA TRP A 321 11.65 -0.23 -27.20
C TRP A 321 10.89 -1.54 -27.07
N ILE A 322 11.31 -2.61 -27.75
CA ILE A 322 10.56 -3.88 -27.79
C ILE A 322 10.94 -4.78 -26.61
N ILE A 323 12.25 -4.99 -26.40
CA ILE A 323 12.79 -5.99 -25.47
C ILE A 323 13.31 -5.33 -24.18
N GLY A 324 13.73 -4.07 -24.24
CA GLY A 324 14.42 -3.38 -23.15
C GLY A 324 15.93 -3.53 -23.22
N SER A 325 16.62 -2.85 -22.30
CA SER A 325 18.07 -2.88 -22.14
C SER A 325 18.56 -3.98 -21.19
N GLY A 326 17.66 -4.54 -20.37
CA GLY A 326 18.02 -5.46 -19.29
C GLY A 326 18.84 -4.82 -18.15
N TRP A 327 18.81 -3.48 -18.01
CA TRP A 327 19.52 -2.76 -16.96
C TRP A 327 18.59 -1.82 -16.17
N TYR A 328 18.47 -2.06 -14.86
CA TYR A 328 17.59 -1.29 -13.98
C TYR A 328 18.36 -0.55 -12.88
N GLY A 329 19.43 -1.15 -12.37
CA GLY A 329 20.19 -0.65 -11.23
C GLY A 329 21.02 0.60 -11.51
N GLY A 330 21.55 1.20 -10.44
CA GLY A 330 22.58 2.24 -10.54
C GLY A 330 22.13 3.60 -11.06
N PHE A 331 20.84 3.88 -11.24
CA PHE A 331 20.32 5.14 -11.77
C PHE A 331 20.93 5.53 -13.14
N ILE A 332 21.28 4.52 -13.93
CA ILE A 332 22.07 4.68 -15.17
C ILE A 332 21.40 5.59 -16.22
N TYR A 333 20.08 5.64 -16.23
CA TYR A 333 19.32 6.49 -17.17
C TYR A 333 18.98 7.87 -16.61
N GLY A 334 19.37 8.20 -15.39
CA GLY A 334 19.06 9.49 -14.76
C GLY A 334 17.57 9.78 -14.64
N THR A 335 16.74 8.76 -14.42
CA THR A 335 15.29 8.89 -14.30
C THR A 335 14.73 8.09 -13.14
N ASP A 336 13.82 8.70 -12.38
CA ASP A 336 12.99 8.04 -11.37
C ASP A 336 11.61 7.64 -11.91
N ILE A 337 11.22 8.20 -13.07
CA ILE A 337 9.90 8.00 -13.67
C ILE A 337 9.69 6.51 -13.94
N GLY A 338 8.67 5.95 -13.30
CA GLY A 338 8.36 4.52 -13.37
C GLY A 338 8.12 4.02 -14.78
N TYR A 339 7.38 4.75 -15.61
CA TYR A 339 7.19 4.41 -17.02
C TYR A 339 8.50 4.30 -17.78
N CYS A 340 9.38 5.28 -17.62
CA CYS A 340 10.68 5.29 -18.28
C CYS A 340 11.53 4.11 -17.82
N ARG A 341 11.66 3.90 -16.50
CA ARG A 341 12.47 2.81 -15.94
C ARG A 341 11.97 1.43 -16.36
N LEU A 342 10.66 1.20 -16.31
CA LEU A 342 10.08 -0.08 -16.69
C LEU A 342 10.23 -0.36 -18.19
N ILE A 343 10.00 0.63 -19.05
CA ILE A 343 10.15 0.46 -20.51
C ILE A 343 11.64 0.34 -20.89
N LEU A 344 12.52 1.15 -20.31
CA LEU A 344 13.97 1.05 -20.56
C LEU A 344 14.52 -0.31 -20.16
N TYR A 345 14.07 -0.88 -19.04
CA TYR A 345 14.53 -2.18 -18.57
C TYR A 345 13.96 -3.36 -19.38
N SER A 346 12.63 -3.41 -19.52
CA SER A 346 11.90 -4.60 -19.99
C SER A 346 11.25 -4.45 -21.37
N GLY A 347 11.41 -3.28 -22.00
CA GLY A 347 10.72 -2.94 -23.25
C GLY A 347 9.20 -2.84 -23.08
N LEU A 348 8.51 -2.59 -24.18
CA LEU A 348 7.04 -2.57 -24.21
C LEU A 348 6.44 -3.94 -23.91
N ILE A 349 7.08 -5.04 -24.31
CA ILE A 349 6.58 -6.39 -24.04
C ILE A 349 6.55 -6.64 -22.53
N GLY A 350 7.64 -6.34 -21.82
CA GLY A 350 7.70 -6.48 -20.38
C GLY A 350 6.77 -5.51 -19.66
N PHE A 351 6.76 -4.25 -20.07
CA PHE A 351 5.87 -3.24 -19.49
C PHE A 351 4.38 -3.64 -19.60
N VAL A 352 3.92 -4.09 -20.78
CA VAL A 352 2.53 -4.53 -20.98
C VAL A 352 2.23 -5.77 -20.14
N THR A 353 3.15 -6.74 -20.08
CA THR A 353 3.00 -7.93 -19.24
C THR A 353 2.85 -7.56 -17.76
N PHE A 354 3.70 -6.65 -17.28
CA PHE A 354 3.67 -6.18 -15.90
C PHE A 354 2.38 -5.40 -15.59
N ALA A 355 2.01 -4.45 -16.43
CA ALA A 355 0.77 -3.68 -16.30
C ALA A 355 -0.48 -4.58 -16.31
N SER A 356 -0.49 -5.59 -17.18
CA SER A 356 -1.58 -6.55 -17.28
C SER A 356 -1.81 -7.36 -16.00
N SER A 357 -0.76 -7.59 -15.20
CA SER A 357 -0.92 -8.25 -13.90
C SER A 357 -1.79 -7.42 -12.93
N PHE A 358 -1.62 -6.10 -12.89
CA PHE A 358 -2.42 -5.21 -12.05
C PHE A 358 -3.85 -5.04 -12.57
N VAL A 359 -4.02 -5.01 -13.89
CA VAL A 359 -5.36 -5.07 -14.50
C VAL A 359 -6.07 -6.37 -14.11
N TYR A 360 -5.36 -7.51 -14.16
CA TYR A 360 -5.88 -8.80 -13.73
C TYR A 360 -6.30 -8.79 -12.25
N TYR A 361 -5.45 -8.30 -11.32
CA TYR A 361 -5.81 -8.24 -9.90
C TYR A 361 -7.04 -7.34 -9.67
N ALA A 362 -7.04 -6.15 -10.25
CA ALA A 362 -8.17 -5.23 -10.12
C ALA A 362 -9.46 -5.84 -10.66
N TYR A 363 -9.42 -6.43 -11.84
CA TYR A 363 -10.57 -7.10 -12.45
C TYR A 363 -11.05 -8.28 -11.61
N TYR A 364 -10.13 -9.16 -11.18
CA TYR A 364 -10.45 -10.33 -10.36
C TYR A 364 -11.16 -9.94 -9.07
N PHE A 365 -10.60 -9.00 -8.31
CA PHE A 365 -11.18 -8.58 -7.03
C PHE A 365 -12.43 -7.71 -7.19
N ALA A 366 -12.50 -6.88 -8.21
CA ALA A 366 -13.71 -6.13 -8.52
C ALA A 366 -14.90 -7.05 -8.84
N ARG A 367 -14.65 -8.17 -9.53
CA ARG A 367 -15.66 -9.21 -9.79
C ARG A 367 -15.98 -10.04 -8.55
N LYS A 368 -14.97 -10.41 -7.79
CA LYS A 368 -15.11 -11.23 -6.59
C LYS A 368 -15.79 -10.45 -5.45
N TYR A 369 -15.55 -9.14 -5.33
CA TYR A 369 -16.10 -8.28 -4.28
C TYR A 369 -16.82 -7.05 -4.88
N PRO A 370 -17.99 -7.20 -5.47
CA PRO A 370 -18.70 -6.12 -6.16
C PRO A 370 -18.99 -4.90 -5.27
N ARG A 371 -19.16 -5.10 -3.95
CA ARG A 371 -19.32 -4.02 -2.99
C ARG A 371 -18.10 -3.08 -2.98
N TYR A 372 -16.91 -3.64 -3.15
CA TYR A 372 -15.63 -2.94 -3.12
C TYR A 372 -15.06 -2.68 -4.53
N LEU A 373 -15.88 -2.78 -5.58
CA LEU A 373 -15.49 -2.52 -6.98
C LEU A 373 -14.63 -1.26 -7.12
N TRP A 374 -15.09 -0.15 -6.53
CA TRP A 374 -14.41 1.13 -6.63
C TRP A 374 -13.04 1.15 -5.95
N LEU A 375 -12.85 0.43 -4.86
CA LEU A 375 -11.55 0.30 -4.21
C LEU A 375 -10.53 -0.30 -5.19
N PHE A 376 -10.87 -1.38 -5.86
CA PHE A 376 -9.96 -2.07 -6.79
C PHE A 376 -9.73 -1.27 -8.07
N LEU A 377 -10.72 -0.52 -8.55
CA LEU A 377 -10.54 0.42 -9.66
C LEU A 377 -9.62 1.59 -9.27
N PHE A 378 -9.75 2.12 -8.06
CA PHE A 378 -8.87 3.17 -7.55
C PHE A 378 -7.44 2.64 -7.29
N TYR A 379 -7.29 1.39 -6.86
CA TYR A 379 -5.96 0.75 -6.78
C TYR A 379 -5.33 0.61 -8.17
N LEU A 380 -6.11 0.22 -9.18
CA LEU A 380 -5.61 0.17 -10.56
C LEU A 380 -5.17 1.56 -11.05
N ALA A 381 -6.00 2.58 -10.84
CA ALA A 381 -5.65 3.95 -11.19
C ALA A 381 -4.39 4.41 -10.44
N MET A 382 -4.28 4.08 -9.13
CA MET A 382 -3.11 4.40 -8.33
C MET A 382 -1.82 3.77 -8.87
N THR A 383 -1.87 2.54 -9.41
CA THR A 383 -0.72 1.88 -10.06
C THR A 383 -0.14 2.77 -11.17
N PHE A 384 -0.99 3.22 -12.07
CA PHE A 384 -0.55 4.05 -13.21
C PHE A 384 -0.13 5.45 -12.79
N ILE A 385 -0.77 6.03 -11.78
CA ILE A 385 -0.38 7.35 -11.25
C ILE A 385 0.98 7.29 -10.54
N VAL A 386 1.23 6.25 -9.76
CA VAL A 386 2.52 6.05 -9.08
C VAL A 386 3.65 5.96 -10.09
N TRP A 387 3.45 5.30 -11.23
CA TRP A 387 4.48 5.17 -12.27
C TRP A 387 4.81 6.48 -13.00
N LEU A 388 4.01 7.54 -12.83
CA LEU A 388 4.43 8.88 -13.26
C LEU A 388 5.62 9.42 -12.46
N LYS A 389 5.89 8.86 -11.27
CA LYS A 389 6.94 9.32 -10.38
C LYS A 389 7.98 8.24 -10.05
N VAL A 390 7.54 7.04 -9.67
CA VAL A 390 8.43 5.95 -9.24
C VAL A 390 7.98 4.62 -9.81
N SER A 391 8.92 3.69 -10.03
CA SER A 391 8.66 2.35 -10.55
C SER A 391 8.18 1.34 -9.50
N THR A 392 7.73 1.80 -8.35
CA THR A 392 7.19 0.96 -7.27
C THR A 392 5.89 0.30 -7.70
N ASP A 393 5.75 -0.99 -7.50
CA ASP A 393 4.48 -1.71 -7.65
C ASP A 393 3.62 -1.63 -6.38
N ILE A 394 2.35 -1.98 -6.51
CA ILE A 394 1.39 -1.99 -5.40
C ILE A 394 0.93 -3.41 -5.05
N LEU A 395 1.70 -4.44 -5.41
CA LEU A 395 1.36 -5.82 -5.11
C LEU A 395 1.16 -6.06 -3.60
N MET A 396 1.90 -5.30 -2.75
CA MET A 396 1.84 -5.41 -1.30
C MET A 396 0.43 -5.23 -0.70
N ILE A 397 -0.48 -4.54 -1.37
CA ILE A 397 -1.85 -4.39 -0.86
C ILE A 397 -2.77 -5.50 -1.38
N TYR A 398 -2.57 -5.94 -2.63
CA TYR A 398 -3.39 -6.98 -3.23
C TYR A 398 -3.23 -8.33 -2.53
N VAL A 399 -2.03 -8.68 -2.07
CA VAL A 399 -1.75 -9.98 -1.45
C VAL A 399 -2.54 -10.22 -0.16
N PHE A 400 -3.01 -9.18 0.54
CA PHE A 400 -3.90 -9.31 1.69
C PHE A 400 -5.26 -9.89 1.32
N PHE A 401 -5.69 -9.76 0.06
CA PHE A 401 -6.97 -10.28 -0.42
C PHE A 401 -6.86 -11.67 -1.08
N PHE A 402 -5.65 -12.26 -1.20
CA PHE A 402 -5.44 -13.55 -1.85
C PHE A 402 -5.99 -14.72 -1.03
N TRP A 403 -6.02 -14.60 0.28
CA TRP A 403 -6.19 -15.72 1.21
C TRP A 403 -7.58 -15.82 1.85
N PHE A 404 -8.58 -15.15 1.29
CA PHE A 404 -9.97 -15.31 1.72
C PHE A 404 -10.52 -16.67 1.32
N THR A 405 -11.23 -17.34 2.24
CA THR A 405 -11.99 -18.55 1.95
C THR A 405 -13.23 -18.25 1.10
N ALA A 406 -13.90 -19.29 0.58
CA ALA A 406 -15.16 -19.13 -0.13
C ALA A 406 -16.24 -18.53 0.79
N GLU A 407 -16.38 -19.07 2.01
CA GLU A 407 -17.33 -18.59 3.03
C GLU A 407 -17.09 -17.12 3.40
N GLU A 408 -15.83 -16.72 3.63
CA GLU A 408 -15.50 -15.32 3.90
C GLU A 408 -15.83 -14.41 2.70
N SER A 409 -15.66 -14.91 1.48
CA SER A 409 -16.01 -14.17 0.25
C SER A 409 -17.53 -14.00 0.11
N ASP A 410 -18.29 -15.01 0.46
CA ASP A 410 -19.77 -14.98 0.44
C ASP A 410 -20.30 -14.01 1.51
N HIS A 411 -19.75 -14.02 2.71
CA HIS A 411 -20.03 -13.02 3.76
C HIS A 411 -19.75 -11.58 3.30
N ILE A 412 -18.62 -11.33 2.67
CA ILE A 412 -18.27 -10.00 2.15
C ILE A 412 -19.29 -9.53 1.11
N ASN A 413 -19.82 -10.45 0.30
CA ASN A 413 -20.83 -10.15 -0.72
C ASN A 413 -22.25 -10.06 -0.13
N GLY A 414 -22.46 -10.45 1.14
CA GLY A 414 -23.77 -10.50 1.78
C GLY A 414 -24.61 -11.68 1.31
N ILE A 415 -23.98 -12.73 0.82
CA ILE A 415 -24.62 -14.01 0.50
C ILE A 415 -24.56 -14.81 1.80
N PHE A 416 -25.66 -14.77 2.56
CA PHE A 416 -25.81 -15.66 3.73
C PHE A 416 -26.24 -17.03 3.22
N PRO A 417 -25.64 -18.13 3.69
CA PRO A 417 -26.18 -19.46 3.43
C PRO A 417 -27.64 -19.45 3.95
N GLU A 418 -28.59 -19.84 3.08
CA GLU A 418 -29.95 -20.10 3.53
C GLU A 418 -29.87 -21.04 4.74
N ALA A 419 -30.43 -20.60 5.87
CA ALA A 419 -30.56 -21.46 7.03
C ALA A 419 -31.31 -22.71 6.55
N THR A 420 -30.61 -23.85 6.47
CA THR A 420 -31.28 -25.13 6.29
C THR A 420 -32.34 -25.21 7.35
N PRO A 421 -33.62 -25.35 7.00
CA PRO A 421 -34.65 -25.54 8.00
C PRO A 421 -34.27 -26.83 8.76
N GLU A 422 -33.89 -26.67 10.04
CA GLU A 422 -33.81 -27.80 10.94
C GLU A 422 -35.13 -28.53 10.82
N LEU A 423 -35.08 -29.74 10.27
CA LEU A 423 -36.18 -30.67 10.30
C LEU A 423 -36.52 -30.88 11.78
N CYS A 424 -37.59 -30.22 12.22
CA CYS A 424 -38.26 -30.58 13.44
C CYS A 424 -38.82 -32.02 13.24
N GLU A 425 -38.13 -33.01 13.77
CA GLU A 425 -38.71 -34.28 14.15
C GLU A 425 -38.56 -34.46 15.68
#